data_efd94c826d5d7115c63c02704c8542a8
#
_entry.id   efd94c826d5d7115c63c02704c8542a8
#
_cell.length_a   1.000
_cell.length_b   1.000
_cell.length_c   1.000
_cell.angle_alpha   90.00
_cell.angle_beta   90.00
_cell.angle_gamma   90.00
#
_symmetry.space_group_name_H-M   'P 1'
#
loop_
_entity.id
_entity.type
_entity.pdbx_description
1 polymer ?
#
loop_
_entity_poly.entity_id
_entity_poly.type
_entity_poly.pdbx_seq_one_letter_code
_entity_poly.pdbx_strand_id
1 'polypeptide(L)'
;SFGIGNMTQANSIAGALESALRIAPLSTGIVVALLCGLVVLGGIKRIASVAERCVPLMAVVYTAGAAAILWLHRDRLPDAFSAIFQEAFSLRAVGGGAGGYAMMRAVRYGVARGIFSNEAGLGSSVIVNSASNVKEPVRQGMWGIFEVFADTIVMCTITALAIIVSGTHLSGAEGAGMSIEAFEGAFGRAGGLFVAIAIAFFAFSSILGWSYYGERVVEYLFGRKLVGIYQLLFIGMTAVGCVGHLELVWSLSDTFNGLMAIPNLIAVLFLSNQVFAITRDYVRRVS
;
A
#
# COMPACT_ATOMS: atom_id res chain seq x y z
N SER A 1 -6.16 1.56 11.75
CA SER A 1 -4.70 1.41 11.62
C SER A 1 -4.21 0.00 11.93
N PHE A 2 -4.83 -0.75 12.89
CA PHE A 2 -4.36 -2.11 13.27
C PHE A 2 -4.42 -3.13 12.12
N GLY A 3 -5.48 -3.15 11.33
CA GLY A 3 -5.61 -4.09 10.21
C GLY A 3 -4.76 -3.69 9.02
N ILE A 4 -5.27 -2.75 8.22
CA ILE A 4 -4.74 -2.36 6.92
C ILE A 4 -3.30 -1.82 6.94
N GLY A 5 -3.00 -0.95 7.87
CA GLY A 5 -1.70 -0.27 7.91
C GLY A 5 -0.65 -0.97 8.75
N ASN A 6 -1.05 -2.02 9.49
CA ASN A 6 -0.15 -2.76 10.36
C ASN A 6 -0.09 -4.24 9.98
N MET A 7 -1.15 -5.00 10.26
CA MET A 7 -1.13 -6.45 10.10
C MET A 7 -0.89 -6.91 8.66
N THR A 8 -1.51 -6.25 7.66
CA THR A 8 -1.27 -6.58 6.25
C THR A 8 0.17 -6.33 5.82
N GLN A 9 0.73 -5.22 6.26
CA GLN A 9 2.12 -4.86 5.96
C GLN A 9 3.09 -5.83 6.65
N ALA A 10 2.85 -6.11 7.93
CA ALA A 10 3.65 -7.07 8.70
C ALA A 10 3.60 -8.48 8.10
N ASN A 11 2.42 -8.91 7.64
CA ASN A 11 2.24 -10.18 6.93
C ASN A 11 3.02 -10.22 5.62
N SER A 12 2.99 -9.12 4.84
CA SER A 12 3.75 -9.00 3.59
C SER A 12 5.27 -9.07 3.82
N ILE A 13 5.77 -8.45 4.90
CA ILE A 13 7.19 -8.56 5.29
C ILE A 13 7.53 -10.01 5.61
N ALA A 14 6.70 -10.67 6.45
CA ALA A 14 6.94 -12.05 6.86
C ALA A 14 6.94 -13.00 5.66
N GLY A 15 5.94 -12.91 4.79
CA GLY A 15 5.84 -13.73 3.57
C GLY A 15 7.00 -13.49 2.60
N ALA A 16 7.44 -12.25 2.42
CA ALA A 16 8.58 -11.92 1.57
C ALA A 16 9.90 -12.50 2.10
N LEU A 17 10.16 -12.36 3.41
CA LEU A 17 11.38 -12.89 4.03
C LEU A 17 11.37 -14.42 4.15
N GLU A 18 10.19 -15.02 4.37
CA GLU A 18 10.04 -16.47 4.35
C GLU A 18 10.33 -17.04 2.96
N SER A 19 9.76 -16.45 1.91
CA SER A 19 9.96 -16.91 0.53
C SER A 19 11.43 -16.79 0.09
N ALA A 20 12.07 -15.63 0.35
CA ALA A 20 13.42 -15.36 -0.14
C ALA A 20 14.53 -15.93 0.74
N LEU A 21 14.37 -15.92 2.08
CA LEU A 21 15.40 -16.22 3.06
C LEU A 21 15.09 -17.42 3.95
N ARG A 22 13.89 -18.01 3.85
CA ARG A 22 13.42 -19.09 4.73
C ARG A 22 13.39 -18.70 6.22
N ILE A 23 13.17 -17.40 6.52
CA ILE A 23 13.05 -16.91 7.89
C ILE A 23 11.64 -17.17 8.38
N ALA A 24 11.51 -17.80 9.56
CA ALA A 24 10.21 -18.09 10.14
C ALA A 24 9.41 -16.82 10.43
N PRO A 25 8.09 -16.76 10.11
CA PRO A 25 7.25 -15.59 10.34
C PRO A 25 7.29 -15.03 11.77
N LEU A 26 7.37 -15.91 12.76
CA LEU A 26 7.47 -15.50 14.17
C LEU A 26 8.77 -14.72 14.45
N SER A 27 9.90 -15.16 13.92
CA SER A 27 11.19 -14.48 14.08
C SER A 27 11.14 -13.09 13.41
N THR A 28 10.59 -13.02 12.22
CA THR A 28 10.32 -11.76 11.51
C THR A 28 9.43 -10.84 12.35
N GLY A 29 8.34 -11.38 12.90
CA GLY A 29 7.40 -10.64 13.72
C GLY A 29 8.05 -10.00 14.95
N ILE A 30 8.90 -10.72 15.67
CA ILE A 30 9.63 -10.20 16.82
C ILE A 30 10.56 -9.06 16.39
N VAL A 31 11.36 -9.25 15.34
CA VAL A 31 12.30 -8.24 14.86
C VAL A 31 11.58 -6.99 14.37
N VAL A 32 10.55 -7.15 13.54
CA VAL A 32 9.78 -6.01 13.00
C VAL A 32 9.06 -5.25 14.11
N ALA A 33 8.47 -5.96 15.09
CA ALA A 33 7.82 -5.32 16.24
C ALA A 33 8.82 -4.54 17.10
N LEU A 34 10.02 -5.07 17.35
CA LEU A 34 11.07 -4.36 18.07
C LEU A 34 11.52 -3.09 17.32
N LEU A 35 11.78 -3.21 16.01
CA LEU A 35 12.14 -2.07 15.17
C LEU A 35 11.02 -1.02 15.13
N CYS A 36 9.77 -1.45 14.98
CA CYS A 36 8.60 -0.58 15.04
C CYS A 36 8.55 0.16 16.38
N GLY A 37 8.72 -0.54 17.49
CA GLY A 37 8.76 0.07 18.82
C GLY A 37 9.86 1.12 18.97
N LEU A 38 11.07 0.82 18.52
CA LEU A 38 12.20 1.76 18.57
C LEU A 38 11.93 3.07 17.80
N VAL A 39 11.19 2.98 16.69
CA VAL A 39 10.88 4.16 15.86
C VAL A 39 9.64 4.88 16.38
N VAL A 40 8.54 4.17 16.64
CA VAL A 40 7.24 4.74 17.05
C VAL A 40 7.36 5.47 18.39
N LEU A 41 8.04 4.88 19.37
CA LEU A 41 8.29 5.54 20.67
C LEU A 41 9.15 6.81 20.55
N GLY A 42 9.84 7.01 19.43
CA GLY A 42 10.60 8.23 19.12
C GLY A 42 9.75 9.35 18.49
N GLY A 43 8.48 9.09 18.19
CA GLY A 43 7.50 10.05 17.66
C GLY A 43 7.69 10.43 16.19
N ILE A 44 6.84 11.36 15.72
CA ILE A 44 6.70 11.74 14.29
C ILE A 44 8.02 12.15 13.61
N LYS A 45 8.91 12.83 14.32
CA LYS A 45 10.20 13.28 13.73
C LYS A 45 11.08 12.09 13.34
N ARG A 46 11.11 11.03 14.15
CA ARG A 46 11.87 9.81 13.87
C ARG A 46 11.21 9.02 12.74
N ILE A 47 9.89 8.90 12.74
CA ILE A 47 9.11 8.26 11.68
C ILE A 47 9.41 8.96 10.34
N ALA A 48 9.25 10.28 10.28
CA ALA A 48 9.51 11.07 9.06
C ALA A 48 10.95 10.91 8.56
N SER A 49 11.96 10.98 9.46
CA SER A 49 13.37 10.86 9.09
C SER A 49 13.73 9.49 8.49
N VAL A 50 13.09 8.41 8.96
CA VAL A 50 13.28 7.07 8.39
C VAL A 50 12.61 6.97 7.02
N ALA A 51 11.35 7.39 6.92
CA ALA A 51 10.58 7.32 5.67
C ALA A 51 11.22 8.18 4.56
N GLU A 52 11.59 9.42 4.85
CA GLU A 52 12.18 10.38 3.90
C GLU A 52 13.44 9.85 3.20
N ARG A 53 14.24 9.06 3.88
CA ARG A 53 15.49 8.52 3.33
C ARG A 53 15.29 7.18 2.61
N CYS A 54 14.47 6.31 3.18
CA CYS A 54 14.31 4.94 2.69
C CYS A 54 13.37 4.87 1.48
N VAL A 55 12.22 5.56 1.53
CA VAL A 55 11.17 5.38 0.53
C VAL A 55 11.59 5.86 -0.87
N PRO A 56 12.16 7.06 -1.09
CA PRO A 56 12.52 7.50 -2.43
C PRO A 56 13.59 6.62 -3.08
N LEU A 57 14.61 6.23 -2.31
CA LEU A 57 15.68 5.37 -2.82
C LEU A 57 15.11 4.04 -3.31
N MET A 58 14.25 3.43 -2.50
CA MET A 58 13.67 2.14 -2.82
C MET A 58 12.69 2.22 -3.99
N ALA A 59 11.87 3.28 -4.05
CA ALA A 59 10.96 3.51 -5.16
C ALA A 59 11.72 3.59 -6.49
N VAL A 60 12.81 4.34 -6.53
CA VAL A 60 13.65 4.46 -7.74
C VAL A 60 14.28 3.13 -8.13
N VAL A 61 14.90 2.43 -7.16
CA VAL A 61 15.60 1.16 -7.45
C VAL A 61 14.62 0.05 -7.83
N TYR A 62 13.48 -0.03 -7.13
CA TYR A 62 12.42 -0.99 -7.47
C TYR A 62 11.84 -0.73 -8.87
N THR A 63 11.51 0.53 -9.17
CA THR A 63 10.97 0.91 -10.50
C THR A 63 11.97 0.62 -11.60
N ALA A 64 13.26 0.90 -11.38
CA ALA A 64 14.30 0.57 -12.35
C ALA A 64 14.43 -0.95 -12.58
N GLY A 65 14.36 -1.75 -11.52
CA GLY A 65 14.37 -3.22 -11.62
C GLY A 65 13.15 -3.77 -12.36
N ALA A 66 11.96 -3.29 -12.03
CA ALA A 66 10.73 -3.67 -12.73
C ALA A 66 10.74 -3.24 -14.20
N ALA A 67 11.20 -2.01 -14.50
CA ALA A 67 11.37 -1.54 -15.87
C ALA A 67 12.38 -2.41 -16.66
N ALA A 68 13.44 -2.88 -16.02
CA ALA A 68 14.39 -3.81 -16.64
C ALA A 68 13.74 -5.16 -16.98
N ILE A 69 12.85 -5.70 -16.12
CA ILE A 69 12.05 -6.90 -16.44
C ILE A 69 11.20 -6.64 -17.69
N LEU A 70 10.51 -5.52 -17.76
CA LEU A 70 9.69 -5.16 -18.93
C LEU A 70 10.55 -5.04 -20.20
N TRP A 71 11.75 -4.48 -20.09
CA TRP A 71 12.70 -4.39 -21.20
C TRP A 71 13.18 -5.76 -21.68
N LEU A 72 13.49 -6.67 -20.75
CA LEU A 72 13.90 -8.04 -21.06
C LEU A 72 12.78 -8.84 -21.75
N HIS A 73 11.52 -8.57 -21.40
CA HIS A 73 10.34 -9.26 -21.93
C HIS A 73 9.50 -8.36 -22.86
N ARG A 74 10.12 -7.36 -23.49
CA ARG A 74 9.42 -6.36 -24.34
C ARG A 74 8.54 -6.98 -25.42
N ASP A 75 8.94 -8.13 -25.94
CA ASP A 75 8.21 -8.85 -26.98
C ASP A 75 6.85 -9.39 -26.48
N ARG A 76 6.69 -9.59 -25.17
CA ARG A 76 5.44 -10.03 -24.52
C ARG A 76 4.56 -8.88 -24.02
N LEU A 77 5.05 -7.63 -24.08
CA LEU A 77 4.27 -6.48 -23.62
C LEU A 77 2.95 -6.29 -24.37
N PRO A 78 2.89 -6.39 -25.73
CA PRO A 78 1.63 -6.27 -26.43
C PRO A 78 0.61 -7.33 -26.01
N ASP A 79 1.06 -8.57 -25.81
CA ASP A 79 0.21 -9.67 -25.36
C ASP A 79 -0.28 -9.46 -23.92
N ALA A 80 0.57 -8.95 -23.03
CA ALA A 80 0.19 -8.62 -21.66
C ALA A 80 -0.88 -7.53 -21.61
N PHE A 81 -0.73 -6.46 -22.37
CA PHE A 81 -1.77 -5.43 -22.49
C PHE A 81 -3.06 -5.97 -23.12
N SER A 82 -2.93 -6.75 -24.20
CA SER A 82 -4.08 -7.40 -24.84
C SER A 82 -4.84 -8.29 -23.86
N ALA A 83 -4.14 -9.11 -23.06
CA ALA A 83 -4.72 -9.97 -22.05
C ALA A 83 -5.48 -9.16 -20.99
N ILE A 84 -4.88 -8.08 -20.46
CA ILE A 84 -5.51 -7.21 -19.46
C ILE A 84 -6.84 -6.66 -19.99
N PHE A 85 -6.83 -6.07 -21.20
CA PHE A 85 -8.03 -5.46 -21.77
C PHE A 85 -9.08 -6.49 -22.21
N GLN A 86 -8.65 -7.59 -22.81
CA GLN A 86 -9.57 -8.65 -23.24
C GLN A 86 -10.25 -9.31 -22.05
N GLU A 87 -9.51 -9.64 -20.99
CA GLU A 87 -10.11 -10.25 -19.80
C GLU A 87 -10.99 -9.27 -19.02
N ALA A 88 -10.59 -7.98 -18.94
CA ALA A 88 -11.39 -6.97 -18.27
C ALA A 88 -12.74 -6.68 -18.95
N PHE A 89 -12.82 -6.81 -20.29
CA PHE A 89 -14.00 -6.48 -21.09
C PHE A 89 -14.60 -7.68 -21.83
N SER A 90 -14.16 -8.91 -21.55
CA SER A 90 -14.68 -10.09 -22.23
C SER A 90 -16.13 -10.39 -21.82
N LEU A 91 -17.05 -10.38 -22.79
CA LEU A 91 -18.43 -10.75 -22.60
C LEU A 91 -18.62 -12.25 -22.24
N ARG A 92 -17.58 -13.07 -22.42
CA ARG A 92 -17.59 -14.49 -22.00
C ARG A 92 -17.75 -14.67 -20.50
N ALA A 93 -17.26 -13.71 -19.70
CA ALA A 93 -17.42 -13.70 -18.25
C ALA A 93 -18.88 -13.42 -17.82
N VAL A 94 -19.69 -12.80 -18.67
CA VAL A 94 -21.08 -12.39 -18.36
C VAL A 94 -22.08 -13.51 -18.64
N GLY A 95 -21.76 -14.44 -19.55
CA GLY A 95 -22.71 -15.44 -20.08
C GLY A 95 -22.86 -16.75 -19.28
N GLY A 96 -22.13 -16.97 -18.22
CA GLY A 96 -22.22 -18.23 -17.43
C GLY A 96 -22.00 -18.01 -15.95
N GLY A 97 -22.68 -18.73 -15.08
CA GLY A 97 -22.63 -18.56 -13.62
C GLY A 97 -21.20 -18.52 -13.01
N ALA A 98 -20.29 -19.38 -13.49
CA ALA A 98 -18.89 -19.38 -13.05
C ALA A 98 -18.10 -18.17 -13.57
N GLY A 99 -18.34 -17.75 -14.82
CA GLY A 99 -17.68 -16.57 -15.41
C GLY A 99 -18.14 -15.26 -14.77
N GLY A 100 -19.43 -15.13 -14.49
CA GLY A 100 -19.97 -13.96 -13.78
C GLY A 100 -19.42 -13.83 -12.35
N TYR A 101 -19.27 -14.94 -11.65
CA TYR A 101 -18.66 -14.96 -10.32
C TYR A 101 -17.17 -14.56 -10.35
N ALA A 102 -16.41 -15.06 -11.32
CA ALA A 102 -14.98 -14.70 -11.47
C ALA A 102 -14.82 -13.20 -11.76
N MET A 103 -15.65 -12.65 -12.67
CA MET A 103 -15.65 -11.21 -12.98
C MET A 103 -16.00 -10.36 -11.75
N MET A 104 -17.05 -10.74 -11.01
CA MET A 104 -17.42 -10.04 -9.79
C MET A 104 -16.27 -10.03 -8.75
N ARG A 105 -15.58 -11.16 -8.60
CA ARG A 105 -14.40 -11.23 -7.73
C ARG A 105 -13.27 -10.34 -8.23
N ALA A 106 -12.96 -10.36 -9.52
CA ALA A 106 -11.91 -9.53 -10.11
C ALA A 106 -12.18 -8.04 -9.90
N VAL A 107 -13.41 -7.57 -10.18
CA VAL A 107 -13.82 -6.19 -9.92
C VAL A 107 -13.74 -5.85 -8.44
N ARG A 108 -14.25 -6.72 -7.56
CA ARG A 108 -14.20 -6.51 -6.11
C ARG A 108 -12.75 -6.36 -5.61
N TYR A 109 -11.87 -7.28 -5.98
CA TYR A 109 -10.47 -7.21 -5.55
C TYR A 109 -9.74 -6.03 -6.20
N GLY A 110 -9.96 -5.76 -7.48
CA GLY A 110 -9.34 -4.63 -8.16
C GLY A 110 -9.70 -3.29 -7.52
N VAL A 111 -11.00 -3.06 -7.26
CA VAL A 111 -11.47 -1.84 -6.58
C VAL A 111 -10.94 -1.76 -5.15
N ALA A 112 -11.03 -2.84 -4.38
CA ALA A 112 -10.56 -2.86 -3.00
C ALA A 112 -9.06 -2.58 -2.90
N ARG A 113 -8.24 -3.18 -3.78
CA ARG A 113 -6.77 -2.95 -3.79
C ARG A 113 -6.41 -1.56 -4.30
N GLY A 114 -7.12 -1.03 -5.30
CA GLY A 114 -6.94 0.35 -5.77
C GLY A 114 -7.24 1.39 -4.68
N ILE A 115 -8.37 1.25 -3.98
CA ILE A 115 -8.70 2.11 -2.83
C ILE A 115 -7.67 1.97 -1.71
N PHE A 116 -7.19 0.75 -1.47
CA PHE A 116 -6.15 0.48 -0.47
C PHE A 116 -4.84 1.24 -0.80
N SER A 117 -4.35 1.15 -2.03
CA SER A 117 -3.10 1.76 -2.47
C SER A 117 -3.14 3.29 -2.36
N ASN A 118 -4.18 3.91 -2.89
CA ASN A 118 -4.26 5.37 -2.96
C ASN A 118 -4.94 6.03 -1.74
N GLU A 119 -5.44 5.25 -0.79
CA GLU A 119 -6.20 5.73 0.38
C GLU A 119 -7.40 6.64 0.03
N ALA A 120 -7.89 6.58 -1.22
CA ALA A 120 -8.95 7.45 -1.72
C ALA A 120 -10.25 7.24 -0.97
N GLY A 121 -10.77 8.32 -0.40
CA GLY A 121 -12.02 8.30 0.36
C GLY A 121 -11.92 7.69 1.76
N LEU A 122 -10.75 7.25 2.22
CA LEU A 122 -10.55 6.66 3.56
C LEU A 122 -10.35 7.72 4.64
N GLY A 123 -9.85 8.92 4.28
CA GLY A 123 -9.58 9.99 5.22
C GLY A 123 -8.30 9.85 6.02
N SER A 124 -7.50 8.81 5.77
CA SER A 124 -6.24 8.55 6.47
C SER A 124 -5.13 9.50 6.03
N SER A 125 -4.94 9.70 4.73
CA SER A 125 -3.89 10.56 4.17
C SER A 125 -3.98 12.02 4.62
N VAL A 126 -5.19 12.53 4.92
CA VAL A 126 -5.35 13.91 5.40
C VAL A 126 -4.69 14.14 6.76
N ILE A 127 -4.52 13.10 7.58
CA ILE A 127 -3.91 13.20 8.91
C ILE A 127 -2.43 13.60 8.80
N VAL A 128 -1.66 12.98 7.90
CA VAL A 128 -0.26 13.35 7.68
C VAL A 128 -0.15 14.62 6.86
N ASN A 129 -1.02 14.84 5.89
CA ASN A 129 -1.04 16.05 5.09
C ASN A 129 -1.32 17.30 5.93
N SER A 130 -2.11 17.18 6.99
CA SER A 130 -2.36 18.27 7.94
C SER A 130 -1.12 18.68 8.75
N ALA A 131 -0.12 17.80 8.87
CA ALA A 131 1.15 18.08 9.55
C ALA A 131 2.20 18.71 8.63
N SER A 132 1.89 18.95 7.35
CA SER A 132 2.82 19.54 6.39
C SER A 132 3.07 21.02 6.69
N ASN A 133 4.26 21.51 6.29
CA ASN A 133 4.63 22.92 6.40
C ASN A 133 4.12 23.79 5.24
N VAL A 134 3.31 23.23 4.34
CA VAL A 134 2.77 23.93 3.17
C VAL A 134 1.67 24.88 3.63
N LYS A 135 1.84 26.19 3.34
CA LYS A 135 0.86 27.21 3.74
C LYS A 135 -0.42 27.21 2.92
N GLU A 136 -0.34 26.76 1.67
CA GLU A 136 -1.45 26.77 0.72
C GLU A 136 -2.09 25.37 0.60
N PRO A 137 -3.33 25.17 1.06
CA PRO A 137 -3.99 23.86 1.02
C PRO A 137 -4.06 23.25 -0.39
N VAL A 138 -4.26 24.09 -1.42
CA VAL A 138 -4.33 23.65 -2.81
C VAL A 138 -3.01 23.03 -3.29
N ARG A 139 -1.87 23.61 -2.88
CA ARG A 139 -0.55 23.03 -3.20
C ARG A 139 -0.37 21.66 -2.57
N GLN A 140 -0.81 21.49 -1.32
CA GLN A 140 -0.76 20.18 -0.67
C GLN A 140 -1.68 19.18 -1.38
N GLY A 141 -2.87 19.60 -1.81
CA GLY A 141 -3.77 18.75 -2.60
C GLY A 141 -3.15 18.33 -3.95
N MET A 142 -2.41 19.23 -4.63
CA MET A 142 -1.68 18.88 -5.86
C MET A 142 -0.59 17.84 -5.62
N TRP A 143 0.11 17.89 -4.49
CA TRP A 143 1.06 16.84 -4.09
C TRP A 143 0.36 15.50 -3.90
N GLY A 144 -0.81 15.47 -3.26
CA GLY A 144 -1.60 14.25 -3.13
C GLY A 144 -2.01 13.64 -4.48
N ILE A 145 -2.34 14.47 -5.49
CA ILE A 145 -2.60 13.98 -6.86
C ILE A 145 -1.35 13.32 -7.46
N PHE A 146 -0.19 13.98 -7.32
CA PHE A 146 1.08 13.42 -7.80
C PHE A 146 1.44 12.11 -7.10
N GLU A 147 1.27 12.05 -5.78
CA GLU A 147 1.53 10.86 -4.97
C GLU A 147 0.68 9.67 -5.43
N VAL A 148 -0.64 9.86 -5.57
CA VAL A 148 -1.56 8.82 -6.06
C VAL A 148 -1.21 8.40 -7.49
N PHE A 149 -0.86 9.33 -8.36
CA PHE A 149 -0.44 9.01 -9.73
C PHE A 149 0.84 8.16 -9.74
N ALA A 150 1.85 8.57 -8.99
CA ALA A 150 3.14 7.86 -8.95
C ALA A 150 2.99 6.45 -8.35
N ASP A 151 2.28 6.32 -7.24
CA ASP A 151 2.06 5.03 -6.59
C ASP A 151 1.11 4.13 -7.37
N THR A 152 -0.12 4.57 -7.59
CA THR A 152 -1.18 3.71 -8.11
C THR A 152 -1.08 3.53 -9.63
N ILE A 153 -0.80 4.59 -10.39
CA ILE A 153 -0.75 4.47 -11.85
C ILE A 153 0.61 3.97 -12.31
N VAL A 154 1.71 4.54 -11.82
CA VAL A 154 3.04 4.14 -12.30
C VAL A 154 3.52 2.85 -11.63
N MET A 155 3.66 2.84 -10.31
CA MET A 155 4.26 1.70 -9.58
C MET A 155 3.43 0.43 -9.69
N CYS A 156 2.11 0.51 -9.48
CA CYS A 156 1.25 -0.66 -9.58
C CYS A 156 1.17 -1.21 -11.01
N THR A 157 1.13 -0.33 -12.04
CA THR A 157 1.11 -0.77 -13.43
C THR A 157 2.40 -1.47 -13.83
N ILE A 158 3.56 -0.90 -13.50
CA ILE A 158 4.86 -1.53 -13.79
C ILE A 158 4.98 -2.87 -13.09
N THR A 159 4.55 -2.96 -11.83
CA THR A 159 4.57 -4.22 -11.05
C THR A 159 3.65 -5.27 -11.68
N ALA A 160 2.42 -4.90 -12.02
CA ALA A 160 1.46 -5.82 -12.64
C ALA A 160 1.97 -6.34 -13.99
N LEU A 161 2.49 -5.44 -14.83
CA LEU A 161 3.08 -5.83 -16.11
C LEU A 161 4.29 -6.75 -15.92
N ALA A 162 5.19 -6.48 -14.96
CA ALA A 162 6.32 -7.34 -14.67
C ALA A 162 5.88 -8.77 -14.27
N ILE A 163 4.84 -8.89 -13.46
CA ILE A 163 4.23 -10.18 -13.06
C ILE A 163 3.61 -10.89 -14.28
N ILE A 164 2.89 -10.17 -15.14
CA ILE A 164 2.23 -10.78 -16.30
C ILE A 164 3.23 -11.23 -17.36
N VAL A 165 4.18 -10.36 -17.74
CA VAL A 165 5.17 -10.71 -18.79
C VAL A 165 6.12 -11.82 -18.37
N SER A 166 6.41 -11.94 -17.06
CA SER A 166 7.20 -13.05 -16.51
C SER A 166 6.41 -14.37 -16.41
N GLY A 167 5.07 -14.31 -16.45
CA GLY A 167 4.19 -15.48 -16.32
C GLY A 167 3.96 -15.93 -14.87
N THR A 168 4.48 -15.22 -13.88
CA THR A 168 4.39 -15.62 -12.45
C THR A 168 2.98 -15.54 -11.89
N HIS A 169 2.05 -14.82 -12.54
CA HIS A 169 0.61 -14.86 -12.21
C HIS A 169 -0.03 -16.24 -12.37
N LEU A 170 0.64 -17.18 -13.07
CA LEU A 170 0.19 -18.56 -13.29
C LEU A 170 0.96 -19.58 -12.43
N SER A 171 1.96 -19.16 -11.63
CA SER A 171 2.82 -20.05 -10.85
C SER A 171 2.14 -20.65 -9.62
N GLY A 172 1.02 -20.04 -9.17
CA GLY A 172 0.40 -20.38 -7.90
C GLY A 172 0.98 -19.63 -6.71
N ALA A 173 1.98 -18.77 -6.90
CA ALA A 173 2.46 -17.88 -5.85
C ALA A 173 1.40 -16.82 -5.49
N GLU A 174 1.37 -16.42 -4.22
CA GLU A 174 0.40 -15.44 -3.72
C GLU A 174 1.09 -14.17 -3.18
N GLY A 175 0.38 -13.05 -3.26
CA GLY A 175 0.81 -11.77 -2.68
C GLY A 175 2.20 -11.35 -3.16
N ALA A 176 3.09 -11.08 -2.20
CA ALA A 176 4.46 -10.65 -2.46
C ALA A 176 5.30 -11.71 -3.22
N GLY A 177 4.94 -12.99 -3.11
CA GLY A 177 5.63 -14.11 -3.76
C GLY A 177 5.69 -13.97 -5.28
N MET A 178 4.61 -13.50 -5.91
CA MET A 178 4.60 -13.29 -7.37
C MET A 178 5.65 -12.27 -7.83
N SER A 179 5.83 -11.17 -7.10
CA SER A 179 6.85 -10.17 -7.42
C SER A 179 8.26 -10.74 -7.20
N ILE A 180 8.46 -11.50 -6.12
CA ILE A 180 9.75 -12.15 -5.84
C ILE A 180 10.11 -13.11 -6.96
N GLU A 181 9.20 -13.99 -7.37
CA GLU A 181 9.43 -14.94 -8.47
C GLU A 181 9.70 -14.22 -9.82
N ALA A 182 9.00 -13.12 -10.11
CA ALA A 182 9.22 -12.34 -11.32
C ALA A 182 10.64 -11.77 -11.38
N PHE A 183 11.14 -11.23 -10.28
CA PHE A 183 12.51 -10.72 -10.20
C PHE A 183 13.56 -11.83 -10.13
N GLU A 184 13.26 -12.93 -9.46
CA GLU A 184 14.15 -14.10 -9.41
C GLU A 184 14.29 -14.74 -10.79
N GLY A 185 13.21 -14.83 -11.57
CA GLY A 185 13.24 -15.30 -12.95
C GLY A 185 14.08 -14.41 -13.88
N ALA A 186 14.10 -13.09 -13.66
CA ALA A 186 14.85 -12.15 -14.49
C ALA A 186 16.32 -11.98 -14.06
N PHE A 187 16.59 -11.95 -12.74
CA PHE A 187 17.90 -11.59 -12.18
C PHE A 187 18.51 -12.68 -11.29
N GLY A 188 17.92 -13.86 -11.29
CA GLY A 188 18.33 -14.95 -10.40
C GLY A 188 18.02 -14.65 -8.92
N ARG A 189 18.60 -15.46 -8.03
CA ARG A 189 18.38 -15.35 -6.57
C ARG A 189 18.60 -13.95 -5.99
N ALA A 190 19.53 -13.18 -6.57
CA ALA A 190 19.80 -11.80 -6.15
C ALA A 190 18.59 -10.87 -6.39
N GLY A 191 17.86 -11.09 -7.51
CA GLY A 191 16.64 -10.35 -7.81
C GLY A 191 15.52 -10.64 -6.81
N GLY A 192 15.28 -11.89 -6.48
CA GLY A 192 14.30 -12.27 -5.46
C GLY A 192 14.64 -11.69 -4.09
N LEU A 193 15.89 -11.77 -3.66
CA LEU A 193 16.35 -11.19 -2.41
C LEU A 193 16.19 -9.65 -2.39
N PHE A 194 16.54 -9.00 -3.49
CA PHE A 194 16.37 -7.55 -3.63
C PHE A 194 14.90 -7.13 -3.41
N VAL A 195 13.96 -7.81 -4.08
CA VAL A 195 12.53 -7.49 -3.95
C VAL A 195 12.02 -7.78 -2.55
N ALA A 196 12.42 -8.89 -1.94
CA ALA A 196 12.03 -9.19 -0.55
C ALA A 196 12.46 -8.10 0.43
N ILE A 197 13.70 -7.60 0.28
CA ILE A 197 14.19 -6.47 1.08
C ILE A 197 13.43 -5.19 0.75
N ALA A 198 13.16 -4.91 -0.53
CA ALA A 198 12.38 -3.75 -0.94
C ALA A 198 10.97 -3.76 -0.34
N ILE A 199 10.26 -4.88 -0.42
CA ILE A 199 8.94 -5.06 0.20
C ILE A 199 9.02 -4.85 1.72
N ALA A 200 10.05 -5.40 2.38
CA ALA A 200 10.22 -5.24 3.83
C ALA A 200 10.35 -3.75 4.22
N PHE A 201 11.10 -2.97 3.47
CA PHE A 201 11.24 -1.54 3.75
C PHE A 201 9.98 -0.74 3.41
N PHE A 202 9.33 -0.97 2.25
CA PHE A 202 8.09 -0.30 1.89
C PHE A 202 7.00 -0.58 2.92
N ALA A 203 6.79 -1.86 3.25
CA ALA A 203 5.79 -2.25 4.21
C ALA A 203 6.11 -1.73 5.63
N PHE A 204 7.39 -1.72 6.03
CA PHE A 204 7.80 -1.14 7.30
C PHE A 204 7.52 0.38 7.36
N SER A 205 7.83 1.13 6.29
CA SER A 205 7.51 2.56 6.24
C SER A 205 6.01 2.82 6.34
N SER A 206 5.18 1.97 5.73
CA SER A 206 3.73 2.03 5.85
C SER A 206 3.25 1.76 7.27
N ILE A 207 3.80 0.74 7.96
CA ILE A 207 3.52 0.50 9.39
C ILE A 207 3.78 1.77 10.22
N LEU A 208 4.90 2.42 10.00
CA LEU A 208 5.26 3.64 10.71
C LEU A 208 4.28 4.80 10.43
N GLY A 209 3.89 5.01 9.19
CA GLY A 209 2.90 6.01 8.80
C GLY A 209 1.55 5.76 9.46
N TRP A 210 1.06 4.53 9.40
CA TRP A 210 -0.22 4.14 10.01
C TRP A 210 -0.22 4.16 11.54
N SER A 211 0.95 3.97 12.18
CA SER A 211 1.07 4.17 13.62
C SER A 211 0.75 5.62 14.01
N TYR A 212 1.26 6.57 13.22
CA TYR A 212 1.00 7.99 13.43
C TYR A 212 -0.46 8.35 13.21
N TYR A 213 -1.12 7.81 12.16
CA TYR A 213 -2.55 8.04 11.93
C TYR A 213 -3.38 7.64 13.14
N GLY A 214 -3.18 6.43 13.65
CA GLY A 214 -3.92 5.96 14.80
C GLY A 214 -3.57 6.71 16.09
N GLU A 215 -2.31 7.10 16.27
CA GLU A 215 -1.89 7.94 17.40
C GLU A 215 -2.63 9.27 17.44
N ARG A 216 -2.75 9.96 16.28
CA ARG A 216 -3.50 11.22 16.19
C ARG A 216 -4.99 11.04 16.49
N VAL A 217 -5.60 9.97 15.99
CA VAL A 217 -7.00 9.66 16.25
C VAL A 217 -7.24 9.37 17.74
N VAL A 218 -6.38 8.56 18.36
CA VAL A 218 -6.47 8.24 19.80
C VAL A 218 -6.27 9.49 20.66
N GLU A 219 -5.29 10.32 20.30
CA GLU A 219 -5.05 11.60 21.00
C GLU A 219 -6.27 12.52 20.93
N TYR A 220 -6.91 12.61 19.76
CA TYR A 220 -8.09 13.43 19.54
C TYR A 220 -9.30 12.94 20.33
N LEU A 221 -9.57 11.63 20.31
CA LEU A 221 -10.77 11.05 20.92
C LEU A 221 -10.65 10.84 22.44
N PHE A 222 -9.48 10.43 22.89
CA PHE A 222 -9.27 9.92 24.26
C PHE A 222 -8.19 10.68 25.04
N GLY A 223 -7.54 11.63 24.38
CA GLY A 223 -6.48 12.42 24.98
C GLY A 223 -5.12 11.72 25.01
N ARG A 224 -4.08 12.50 25.32
CA ARG A 224 -2.67 12.12 25.22
C ARG A 224 -2.25 10.94 26.12
N LYS A 225 -2.98 10.74 27.22
CA LYS A 225 -2.65 9.66 28.18
C LYS A 225 -2.80 8.25 27.61
N LEU A 226 -3.71 8.04 26.66
CA LEU A 226 -3.97 6.73 26.06
C LEU A 226 -3.09 6.42 24.85
N VAL A 227 -2.35 7.41 24.34
CA VAL A 227 -1.45 7.23 23.22
C VAL A 227 -0.40 6.14 23.47
N GLY A 228 0.20 6.10 24.67
CA GLY A 228 1.18 5.07 25.03
C GLY A 228 0.60 3.64 25.03
N ILE A 229 -0.64 3.48 25.49
CA ILE A 229 -1.35 2.19 25.46
C ILE A 229 -1.61 1.79 24.00
N TYR A 230 -2.07 2.74 23.17
CA TYR A 230 -2.24 2.50 21.74
C TYR A 230 -0.96 2.05 21.06
N GLN A 231 0.18 2.73 21.33
CA GLN A 231 1.48 2.37 20.75
C GLN A 231 1.90 0.96 21.13
N LEU A 232 1.75 0.56 22.39
CA LEU A 232 2.07 -0.81 22.83
C LEU A 232 1.19 -1.85 22.14
N LEU A 233 -0.12 -1.62 22.05
CA LEU A 233 -1.04 -2.49 21.33
C LEU A 233 -0.69 -2.57 19.84
N PHE A 234 -0.34 -1.44 19.21
CA PHE A 234 0.05 -1.38 17.81
C PHE A 234 1.30 -2.21 17.52
N ILE A 235 2.32 -2.11 18.37
CA ILE A 235 3.56 -2.91 18.29
C ILE A 235 3.25 -4.40 18.45
N GLY A 236 2.41 -4.76 19.41
CA GLY A 236 1.97 -6.15 19.60
C GLY A 236 1.24 -6.71 18.36
N MET A 237 0.34 -5.90 17.76
CA MET A 237 -0.39 -6.30 16.55
C MET A 237 0.52 -6.43 15.32
N THR A 238 1.67 -5.76 15.28
CA THR A 238 2.68 -5.97 14.23
C THR A 238 3.22 -7.40 14.28
N ALA A 239 3.54 -7.92 15.46
CA ALA A 239 3.98 -9.31 15.62
C ALA A 239 2.88 -10.32 15.26
N VAL A 240 1.65 -10.06 15.69
CA VAL A 240 0.47 -10.89 15.35
C VAL A 240 0.23 -10.90 13.85
N GLY A 241 0.38 -9.77 13.17
CA GLY A 241 0.23 -9.67 11.72
C GLY A 241 1.20 -10.55 10.95
N CYS A 242 2.44 -10.68 11.41
CA CYS A 242 3.45 -11.54 10.76
C CYS A 242 3.07 -13.03 10.78
N VAL A 243 2.41 -13.51 11.83
CA VAL A 243 2.03 -14.92 11.98
C VAL A 243 0.59 -15.21 11.55
N GLY A 244 -0.19 -14.17 11.25
CA GLY A 244 -1.58 -14.27 10.85
C GLY A 244 -1.76 -14.89 9.46
N HIS A 245 -2.87 -15.62 9.26
CA HIS A 245 -3.25 -16.11 7.94
C HIS A 245 -3.58 -14.94 7.00
N LEU A 246 -3.01 -14.95 5.80
CA LEU A 246 -3.14 -13.89 4.80
C LEU A 246 -4.60 -13.48 4.54
N GLU A 247 -5.46 -14.46 4.32
CA GLU A 247 -6.86 -14.23 3.99
C GLU A 247 -7.64 -13.55 5.15
N LEU A 248 -7.41 -13.97 6.39
CA LEU A 248 -8.02 -13.35 7.56
C LEU A 248 -7.57 -11.89 7.73
N VAL A 249 -6.26 -11.64 7.61
CA VAL A 249 -5.68 -10.30 7.75
C VAL A 249 -6.25 -9.36 6.68
N TRP A 250 -6.37 -9.80 5.44
CA TRP A 250 -6.97 -9.01 4.37
C TRP A 250 -8.48 -8.78 4.54
N SER A 251 -9.24 -9.78 4.97
CA SER A 251 -10.68 -9.64 5.21
C SER A 251 -11.00 -8.63 6.31
N LEU A 252 -10.22 -8.65 7.39
CA LEU A 252 -10.33 -7.65 8.46
C LEU A 252 -9.99 -6.24 7.93
N SER A 253 -8.94 -6.14 7.14
CA SER A 253 -8.51 -4.86 6.56
C SER A 253 -9.55 -4.25 5.64
N ASP A 254 -10.14 -5.06 4.76
CA ASP A 254 -11.20 -4.61 3.84
C ASP A 254 -12.44 -4.13 4.59
N THR A 255 -12.81 -4.83 5.67
CA THR A 255 -13.94 -4.44 6.53
C THR A 255 -13.69 -3.08 7.18
N PHE A 256 -12.52 -2.89 7.79
CA PHE A 256 -12.19 -1.61 8.43
C PHE A 256 -12.03 -0.46 7.43
N ASN A 257 -11.55 -0.73 6.21
CA ASN A 257 -11.52 0.27 5.14
C ASN A 257 -12.91 0.74 4.76
N GLY A 258 -13.84 -0.18 4.57
CA GLY A 258 -15.24 0.16 4.30
C GLY A 258 -15.84 1.04 5.40
N LEU A 259 -15.57 0.71 6.67
CA LEU A 259 -16.03 1.50 7.81
C LEU A 259 -15.38 2.88 7.89
N MET A 260 -14.11 3.03 7.48
CA MET A 260 -13.42 4.34 7.43
C MET A 260 -13.95 5.22 6.29
N ALA A 261 -14.28 4.64 5.15
CA ALA A 261 -14.76 5.37 3.99
C ALA A 261 -16.09 6.11 4.26
N ILE A 262 -17.01 5.49 4.98
CA ILE A 262 -18.36 6.05 5.21
C ILE A 262 -18.30 7.45 5.84
N PRO A 263 -17.71 7.66 7.04
CA PRO A 263 -17.70 8.98 7.67
C PRO A 263 -16.87 9.99 6.88
N ASN A 264 -15.78 9.55 6.22
CA ASN A 264 -14.96 10.46 5.43
C ASN A 264 -15.69 10.96 4.17
N LEU A 265 -16.37 10.09 3.43
CA LEU A 265 -17.14 10.49 2.24
C LEU A 265 -18.25 11.48 2.62
N ILE A 266 -18.93 11.25 3.74
CA ILE A 266 -19.91 12.21 4.28
C ILE A 266 -19.24 13.57 4.54
N ALA A 267 -18.10 13.58 5.24
CA ALA A 267 -17.37 14.81 5.53
C ALA A 267 -16.92 15.55 4.27
N VAL A 268 -16.38 14.84 3.27
CA VAL A 268 -15.94 15.42 2.00
C VAL A 268 -17.10 16.05 1.24
N LEU A 269 -18.27 15.40 1.21
CA LEU A 269 -19.47 15.96 0.59
C LEU A 269 -19.92 17.26 1.27
N PHE A 270 -19.96 17.29 2.59
CA PHE A 270 -20.34 18.51 3.34
C PHE A 270 -19.32 19.65 3.19
N LEU A 271 -18.03 19.31 3.05
CA LEU A 271 -16.95 20.30 2.90
C LEU A 271 -16.70 20.71 1.45
N SER A 272 -17.35 20.09 0.48
CA SER A 272 -17.10 20.32 -0.96
C SER A 272 -17.16 21.79 -1.37
N ASN A 273 -18.14 22.56 -0.88
CA ASN A 273 -18.28 23.98 -1.15
C ASN A 273 -17.06 24.80 -0.65
N GLN A 274 -16.49 24.43 0.49
CA GLN A 274 -15.29 25.08 1.02
C GLN A 274 -14.07 24.78 0.15
N VAL A 275 -13.92 23.51 -0.30
CA VAL A 275 -12.85 23.10 -1.22
C VAL A 275 -12.92 23.89 -2.52
N PHE A 276 -14.11 24.01 -3.12
CA PHE A 276 -14.31 24.81 -4.34
C PHE A 276 -13.98 26.31 -4.13
N ALA A 277 -14.39 26.89 -3.00
CA ALA A 277 -14.10 28.28 -2.69
C ALA A 277 -12.60 28.55 -2.56
N ILE A 278 -11.88 27.71 -1.79
CA ILE A 278 -10.43 27.81 -1.60
C ILE A 278 -9.67 27.61 -2.92
N THR A 279 -10.07 26.63 -3.72
CA THR A 279 -9.44 26.35 -5.01
C THR A 279 -9.65 27.50 -5.98
N ARG A 280 -10.85 28.08 -6.06
CA ARG A 280 -11.15 29.24 -6.91
C ARG A 280 -10.33 30.46 -6.52
N ASP A 281 -10.22 30.72 -5.20
CA ASP A 281 -9.42 31.83 -4.68
C ASP A 281 -7.94 31.65 -5.04
N TYR A 282 -7.40 30.45 -4.85
CA TYR A 282 -6.02 30.14 -5.23
C TYR A 282 -5.76 30.35 -6.72
N VAL A 283 -6.62 29.83 -7.60
CA VAL A 283 -6.48 29.98 -9.04
C VAL A 283 -6.50 31.46 -9.44
N ARG A 284 -7.39 32.27 -8.86
CA ARG A 284 -7.45 33.72 -9.13
C ARG A 284 -6.21 34.50 -8.68
N ARG A 285 -5.49 34.00 -7.67
CA ARG A 285 -4.25 34.65 -7.18
C ARG A 285 -3.01 34.26 -7.98
N VAL A 286 -3.04 33.15 -8.69
CA VAL A 286 -1.90 32.58 -9.41
C VAL A 286 -2.02 32.83 -10.93
N SER A 287 -3.24 32.99 -11.45
CA SER A 287 -3.51 33.46 -12.83
C SER A 287 -3.30 34.96 -12.95
#